data_67ac49f3a7427b51c1d10eaa5089f4fa
#
_entry.id   67ac49f3a7427b51c1d10eaa5089f4fa
#
_cell.length_a   1.000
_cell.length_b   1.000
_cell.length_c   1.000
_cell.angle_alpha   90.00
_cell.angle_beta   90.00
_cell.angle_gamma   90.00
#
_symmetry.space_group_name_H-M   'P 1'
#
loop_
_entity.id
_entity.type
_entity.pdbx_description
1 polymer ?
#
loop_
_entity_poly.entity_id
_entity_poly.type
_entity_poly.pdbx_seq_one_letter_code
_entity_poly.pdbx_strand_id
1 'polypeptide(L)'
;MKIYDVIIIGAGPSAIVAGATAKKQNPEKSMLMVKEEEKGLVPCGIPYVFYRLGNLDKNVMGPKPFTDLGGDVIVDPVENINLSAKTLTVKSGISYGYDRLIFATGSTPVVPSFIPGYDLEGVEYVKKSYNYIKALKKKTDRAKHIVIVGGGFIGAELAEQLAMYPDKSITIIESEAYCFNKAFSGELSKIATEKLKGTKTNVLTSTLAKEVVGDNGKVTGVLLNTGETIKADLVIMAIGYTPNTELARKAGLELNSENAIKVDNFQRTNIKDVCAIGDCSETLGFITGRLDHIMLASTATA
;
A
#
# COMPACT_ATOMS: atom_id res chain seq x y z
N MET A 1 13.29 -0.59 -30.99
CA MET A 1 12.60 -0.15 -29.78
C MET A 1 11.20 0.30 -30.17
N LYS A 2 10.16 -0.23 -29.48
CA LYS A 2 8.76 0.18 -29.69
C LYS A 2 8.53 1.52 -28.93
N ILE A 3 7.82 2.46 -29.56
CA ILE A 3 7.48 3.76 -28.96
C ILE A 3 5.97 3.79 -28.77
N TYR A 4 5.53 4.31 -27.60
CA TYR A 4 4.14 4.52 -27.26
C TYR A 4 3.84 6.00 -27.05
N ASP A 5 2.64 6.45 -27.38
CA ASP A 5 2.21 7.82 -27.05
C ASP A 5 2.17 8.02 -25.52
N VAL A 6 1.77 7.00 -24.76
CA VAL A 6 1.72 7.05 -23.29
C VAL A 6 2.21 5.74 -22.69
N ILE A 7 3.11 5.84 -21.71
CA ILE A 7 3.43 4.70 -20.83
C ILE A 7 2.99 5.01 -19.40
N ILE A 8 2.34 4.05 -18.75
CA ILE A 8 1.90 4.11 -17.35
C ILE A 8 2.69 3.07 -16.56
N ILE A 9 3.42 3.50 -15.53
CA ILE A 9 4.17 2.61 -14.64
C ILE A 9 3.33 2.29 -13.42
N GLY A 10 2.85 1.06 -13.33
CA GLY A 10 1.93 0.58 -12.31
C GLY A 10 0.60 0.11 -12.91
N ALA A 11 -0.14 -0.70 -12.14
CA ALA A 11 -1.46 -1.21 -12.50
C ALA A 11 -2.41 -1.27 -11.29
N GLY A 12 -2.25 -0.31 -10.39
CA GLY A 12 -3.18 -0.07 -9.27
C GLY A 12 -4.45 0.67 -9.72
N PRO A 13 -5.35 1.00 -8.77
CA PRO A 13 -6.61 1.68 -9.09
C PRO A 13 -6.43 2.95 -9.93
N SER A 14 -5.52 3.85 -9.54
CA SER A 14 -5.23 5.09 -10.26
C SER A 14 -4.76 4.84 -11.70
N ALA A 15 -3.83 3.90 -11.90
CA ALA A 15 -3.32 3.54 -13.21
C ALA A 15 -4.42 3.03 -14.14
N ILE A 16 -5.28 2.13 -13.63
CA ILE A 16 -6.36 1.52 -14.41
C ILE A 16 -7.40 2.57 -14.81
N VAL A 17 -7.83 3.42 -13.87
CA VAL A 17 -8.82 4.48 -14.16
C VAL A 17 -8.25 5.52 -15.13
N ALA A 18 -7.02 6.01 -14.86
CA ALA A 18 -6.39 6.99 -15.76
C ALA A 18 -6.14 6.42 -17.15
N GLY A 19 -5.62 5.19 -17.24
CA GLY A 19 -5.37 4.52 -18.52
C GLY A 19 -6.65 4.28 -19.32
N ALA A 20 -7.70 3.75 -18.67
CA ALA A 20 -8.99 3.51 -19.32
C ALA A 20 -9.65 4.82 -19.78
N THR A 21 -9.61 5.88 -18.94
CA THR A 21 -10.16 7.18 -19.28
C THR A 21 -9.40 7.81 -20.45
N ALA A 22 -8.07 7.82 -20.39
CA ALA A 22 -7.22 8.35 -21.45
C ALA A 22 -7.45 7.61 -22.79
N LYS A 23 -7.51 6.28 -22.74
CA LYS A 23 -7.73 5.45 -23.93
C LYS A 23 -9.12 5.63 -24.53
N LYS A 24 -10.15 5.78 -23.68
CA LYS A 24 -11.51 6.08 -24.13
C LYS A 24 -11.61 7.41 -24.85
N GLN A 25 -10.90 8.43 -24.37
CA GLN A 25 -10.92 9.78 -24.96
C GLN A 25 -10.00 9.91 -26.19
N ASN A 26 -8.97 9.06 -26.30
CA ASN A 26 -7.99 9.08 -27.37
C ASN A 26 -7.77 7.65 -27.90
N PRO A 27 -8.76 7.09 -28.60
CA PRO A 27 -8.72 5.68 -29.02
C PRO A 27 -7.61 5.37 -30.03
N GLU A 28 -7.14 6.38 -30.78
CA GLU A 28 -6.05 6.27 -31.75
C GLU A 28 -4.65 6.20 -31.09
N LYS A 29 -4.52 6.66 -29.84
CA LYS A 29 -3.24 6.71 -29.15
C LYS A 29 -2.78 5.32 -28.69
N SER A 30 -1.52 5.02 -28.93
CA SER A 30 -0.89 3.81 -28.42
C SER A 30 -0.53 4.00 -26.94
N MET A 31 -1.01 3.09 -26.07
CA MET A 31 -0.78 3.19 -24.63
C MET A 31 -0.32 1.86 -24.06
N LEU A 32 0.72 1.90 -23.21
CA LEU A 32 1.27 0.75 -22.51
C LEU A 32 1.16 0.93 -21.00
N MET A 33 0.65 -0.10 -20.32
CA MET A 33 0.71 -0.21 -18.87
C MET A 33 1.76 -1.26 -18.49
N VAL A 34 2.72 -0.87 -17.65
CA VAL A 34 3.80 -1.74 -17.17
C VAL A 34 3.53 -2.09 -15.73
N LYS A 35 3.42 -3.38 -15.41
CA LYS A 35 3.13 -3.88 -14.06
C LYS A 35 4.18 -4.88 -13.59
N GLU A 36 4.34 -4.97 -12.28
CA GLU A 36 5.33 -5.82 -11.64
C GLU A 36 4.83 -7.26 -11.46
N GLU A 37 3.55 -7.44 -11.13
CA GLU A 37 2.96 -8.74 -10.83
C GLU A 37 1.82 -9.08 -11.79
N GLU A 38 1.65 -10.40 -12.06
CA GLU A 38 0.58 -10.93 -12.90
C GLU A 38 -0.80 -10.56 -12.37
N LYS A 39 -1.05 -10.77 -11.07
CA LYS A 39 -2.32 -10.51 -10.41
C LYS A 39 -2.21 -9.27 -9.53
N GLY A 40 -3.00 -8.24 -9.83
CA GLY A 40 -3.22 -7.10 -8.94
C GLY A 40 -4.28 -7.42 -7.87
N LEU A 41 -4.30 -6.64 -6.82
CA LEU A 41 -5.31 -6.73 -5.75
C LEU A 41 -6.06 -5.41 -5.61
N VAL A 42 -7.33 -5.50 -5.21
CA VAL A 42 -8.08 -4.35 -4.71
C VAL A 42 -7.49 -3.99 -3.33
N PRO A 43 -6.79 -2.86 -3.15
CA PRO A 43 -6.06 -2.57 -1.91
C PRO A 43 -6.97 -2.56 -0.68
N CYS A 44 -8.12 -1.89 -0.76
CA CYS A 44 -9.11 -1.81 0.33
C CYS A 44 -9.79 -3.17 0.62
N GLY A 45 -9.69 -4.14 -0.29
CA GLY A 45 -10.24 -5.48 -0.11
C GLY A 45 -9.28 -6.45 0.59
N ILE A 46 -8.00 -6.09 0.73
CA ILE A 46 -6.98 -6.98 1.30
C ILE A 46 -7.34 -7.49 2.70
N PRO A 47 -7.76 -6.67 3.68
CA PRO A 47 -8.11 -7.15 5.01
C PRO A 47 -9.23 -8.21 4.99
N TYR A 48 -10.22 -8.05 4.11
CA TYR A 48 -11.37 -8.94 4.01
C TYR A 48 -11.05 -10.35 3.47
N VAL A 49 -9.90 -10.52 2.83
CA VAL A 49 -9.39 -11.83 2.38
C VAL A 49 -9.17 -12.77 3.56
N PHE A 50 -8.85 -12.23 4.73
CA PHE A 50 -8.48 -13.01 5.90
C PHE A 50 -9.66 -13.72 6.57
N TYR A 51 -10.90 -13.28 6.35
CA TYR A 51 -12.10 -13.98 6.80
C TYR A 51 -13.26 -13.86 5.80
N ARG A 52 -13.83 -12.65 5.62
CA ARG A 52 -15.13 -12.44 4.92
C ARG A 52 -15.12 -12.90 3.47
N LEU A 53 -14.07 -12.63 2.71
CA LEU A 53 -13.92 -13.14 1.33
C LEU A 53 -13.47 -14.60 1.30
N GLY A 54 -12.66 -15.02 2.27
CA GLY A 54 -12.14 -16.38 2.45
C GLY A 54 -11.20 -16.87 1.34
N ASN A 55 -11.24 -16.24 0.17
CA ASN A 55 -10.42 -16.56 -0.99
C ASN A 55 -9.82 -15.29 -1.59
N LEU A 56 -8.51 -15.29 -1.76
CA LEU A 56 -7.73 -14.18 -2.33
C LEU A 56 -8.12 -13.86 -3.78
N ASP A 57 -8.51 -14.86 -4.58
CA ASP A 57 -8.92 -14.64 -5.96
C ASP A 57 -10.19 -13.80 -6.09
N LYS A 58 -11.02 -13.70 -5.05
CA LYS A 58 -12.17 -12.79 -4.99
C LYS A 58 -11.77 -11.31 -4.82
N ASN A 59 -10.50 -11.05 -4.47
CA ASN A 59 -9.94 -9.70 -4.32
C ASN A 59 -9.05 -9.29 -5.48
N VAL A 60 -8.95 -10.09 -6.54
CA VAL A 60 -8.13 -9.78 -7.71
C VAL A 60 -8.77 -8.66 -8.51
N MET A 61 -7.96 -7.70 -8.90
CA MET A 61 -8.28 -6.68 -9.90
C MET A 61 -7.26 -6.74 -11.03
N GLY A 62 -7.68 -6.30 -12.20
CA GLY A 62 -6.81 -6.30 -13.38
C GLY A 62 -7.10 -5.15 -14.31
N PRO A 63 -6.23 -4.93 -15.30
CA PRO A 63 -6.32 -3.82 -16.26
C PRO A 63 -7.38 -4.03 -17.34
N LYS A 64 -8.32 -4.98 -17.16
CA LYS A 64 -9.37 -5.27 -18.15
C LYS A 64 -10.11 -4.04 -18.68
N PRO A 65 -10.50 -3.02 -17.85
CA PRO A 65 -11.11 -1.80 -18.37
C PRO A 65 -10.22 -1.01 -19.36
N PHE A 66 -8.90 -1.14 -19.25
CA PHE A 66 -7.92 -0.52 -20.13
C PHE A 66 -7.66 -1.38 -21.38
N THR A 67 -7.52 -2.70 -21.22
CA THR A 67 -7.22 -3.61 -22.34
C THR A 67 -8.42 -3.81 -23.27
N ASP A 68 -9.66 -3.77 -22.76
CA ASP A 68 -10.87 -3.83 -23.59
C ASP A 68 -11.01 -2.62 -24.53
N LEU A 69 -10.32 -1.52 -24.21
CA LEU A 69 -10.23 -0.33 -25.06
C LEU A 69 -9.01 -0.35 -26.00
N GLY A 70 -8.24 -1.43 -26.03
CA GLY A 70 -7.06 -1.59 -26.90
C GLY A 70 -5.77 -1.03 -26.29
N GLY A 71 -5.66 -0.95 -24.94
CA GLY A 71 -4.40 -0.68 -24.27
C GLY A 71 -3.54 -1.93 -24.18
N ASP A 72 -2.23 -1.78 -24.34
CA ASP A 72 -1.24 -2.85 -24.14
C ASP A 72 -0.83 -2.96 -22.65
N VAL A 73 -0.57 -4.18 -22.19
CA VAL A 73 -0.08 -4.45 -20.83
C VAL A 73 1.08 -5.43 -20.88
N ILE A 74 2.13 -5.14 -20.13
CA ILE A 74 3.23 -6.08 -19.89
C ILE A 74 3.44 -6.30 -18.39
N VAL A 75 3.87 -7.51 -18.05
CA VAL A 75 4.26 -7.90 -16.68
C VAL A 75 5.78 -8.00 -16.64
N ASP A 76 6.44 -6.89 -16.39
CA ASP A 76 7.89 -6.79 -16.34
C ASP A 76 8.29 -5.51 -15.60
N PRO A 77 8.90 -5.58 -14.42
CA PRO A 77 9.22 -4.39 -13.63
C PRO A 77 10.10 -3.40 -14.37
N VAL A 78 9.81 -2.10 -14.25
CA VAL A 78 10.68 -1.05 -14.76
C VAL A 78 11.91 -0.93 -13.85
N GLU A 79 13.12 -1.04 -14.42
CA GLU A 79 14.38 -0.92 -13.70
C GLU A 79 15.03 0.45 -13.87
N ASN A 80 14.91 1.04 -15.05
CA ASN A 80 15.55 2.31 -15.35
C ASN A 80 14.69 3.20 -16.25
N ILE A 81 14.82 4.52 -16.05
CA ILE A 81 14.16 5.54 -16.86
C ILE A 81 15.21 6.59 -17.27
N ASN A 82 15.27 6.87 -18.57
CA ASN A 82 16.04 7.99 -19.11
C ASN A 82 15.05 9.06 -19.57
N LEU A 83 14.86 10.08 -18.76
CA LEU A 83 13.90 11.16 -19.03
C LEU A 83 14.33 12.01 -20.24
N SER A 84 15.64 12.20 -20.45
CA SER A 84 16.16 13.01 -21.60
C SER A 84 15.90 12.31 -22.93
N ALA A 85 16.13 10.98 -22.98
CA ALA A 85 15.88 10.16 -24.16
C ALA A 85 14.42 9.72 -24.30
N LYS A 86 13.58 9.99 -23.30
CA LYS A 86 12.19 9.50 -23.20
C LYS A 86 12.10 7.98 -23.40
N THR A 87 12.93 7.23 -22.67
CA THR A 87 12.93 5.77 -22.69
C THR A 87 12.88 5.19 -21.29
N LEU A 88 12.31 3.99 -21.17
CA LEU A 88 12.42 3.17 -19.99
C LEU A 88 12.90 1.77 -20.38
N THR A 89 13.59 1.11 -19.44
CA THR A 89 14.06 -0.28 -19.58
C THR A 89 13.44 -1.12 -18.48
N VAL A 90 12.86 -2.24 -18.86
CA VAL A 90 12.28 -3.23 -17.95
C VAL A 90 13.30 -4.31 -17.58
N LYS A 91 13.02 -5.10 -16.56
CA LYS A 91 13.93 -6.11 -15.98
C LYS A 91 14.44 -7.14 -16.99
N SER A 92 13.65 -7.50 -18.00
CA SER A 92 14.11 -8.36 -19.09
C SER A 92 15.14 -7.73 -20.02
N GLY A 93 15.48 -6.45 -19.84
CA GLY A 93 16.40 -5.69 -20.68
C GLY A 93 15.77 -5.04 -21.91
N ILE A 94 14.45 -5.22 -22.12
CA ILE A 94 13.72 -4.60 -23.22
C ILE A 94 13.53 -3.11 -22.90
N SER A 95 13.73 -2.25 -23.91
CA SER A 95 13.52 -0.81 -23.78
C SER A 95 12.32 -0.36 -24.64
N TYR A 96 11.56 0.59 -24.07
CA TYR A 96 10.41 1.23 -24.70
C TYR A 96 10.62 2.75 -24.71
N GLY A 97 10.21 3.40 -25.81
CA GLY A 97 10.13 4.85 -25.91
C GLY A 97 8.71 5.34 -25.58
N TYR A 98 8.61 6.60 -25.19
CA TYR A 98 7.32 7.23 -24.89
C TYR A 98 7.30 8.72 -25.29
N ASP A 99 6.11 9.24 -25.59
CA ASP A 99 5.89 10.69 -25.68
C ASP A 99 5.57 11.25 -24.29
N ARG A 100 4.74 10.53 -23.50
CA ARG A 100 4.33 10.90 -22.14
C ARG A 100 4.51 9.72 -21.19
N LEU A 101 4.89 10.03 -19.95
CA LEU A 101 5.10 9.04 -18.90
C LEU A 101 4.22 9.35 -17.69
N ILE A 102 3.57 8.34 -17.13
CA ILE A 102 2.75 8.47 -15.91
C ILE A 102 3.30 7.53 -14.85
N PHE A 103 3.75 8.08 -13.72
CA PHE A 103 4.04 7.31 -12.53
C PHE A 103 2.75 7.01 -11.77
N ALA A 104 2.46 5.75 -11.56
CA ALA A 104 1.35 5.25 -10.75
C ALA A 104 1.83 4.09 -9.88
N THR A 105 3.03 4.24 -9.31
CA THR A 105 3.78 3.21 -8.59
C THR A 105 3.25 2.91 -7.19
N GLY A 106 2.29 3.72 -6.72
CA GLY A 106 1.58 3.47 -5.47
C GLY A 106 2.45 3.67 -4.22
N SER A 107 2.23 2.83 -3.22
CA SER A 107 2.88 2.92 -1.90
C SER A 107 3.24 1.54 -1.35
N THR A 108 4.20 1.51 -0.43
CA THR A 108 4.69 0.33 0.27
C THR A 108 4.51 0.48 1.78
N PRO A 109 4.37 -0.61 2.56
CA PRO A 109 4.32 -0.52 4.02
C PRO A 109 5.61 0.08 4.59
N VAL A 110 5.47 0.89 5.63
CA VAL A 110 6.61 1.35 6.43
C VAL A 110 7.25 0.17 7.12
N VAL A 111 8.57 0.00 6.95
CA VAL A 111 9.38 -0.97 7.70
C VAL A 111 10.00 -0.25 8.88
N PRO A 112 9.59 -0.53 10.14
CA PRO A 112 10.05 0.19 11.31
C PRO A 112 11.42 -0.31 11.79
N SER A 113 12.49 -0.04 11.05
CA SER A 113 13.86 -0.43 11.43
C SER A 113 14.34 0.15 12.78
N PHE A 114 13.60 1.12 13.32
CA PHE A 114 13.82 1.69 14.65
C PHE A 114 13.21 0.85 15.79
N ILE A 115 12.40 -0.19 15.49
CA ILE A 115 11.88 -1.15 16.49
C ILE A 115 12.77 -2.38 16.45
N PRO A 116 13.55 -2.68 17.49
CA PRO A 116 14.35 -3.91 17.52
C PRO A 116 13.50 -5.16 17.27
N GLY A 117 14.03 -6.11 16.51
CA GLY A 117 13.33 -7.34 16.15
C GLY A 117 12.31 -7.21 15.01
N TYR A 118 12.26 -6.06 14.31
CA TYR A 118 11.37 -5.84 13.17
C TYR A 118 11.56 -6.81 11.98
N ASP A 119 12.70 -7.50 11.95
CA ASP A 119 13.12 -8.43 10.89
C ASP A 119 13.10 -9.91 11.33
N LEU A 120 12.59 -10.22 12.53
CA LEU A 120 12.42 -11.60 12.99
C LEU A 120 11.43 -12.36 12.10
N GLU A 121 11.64 -13.69 11.98
CA GLU A 121 10.65 -14.57 11.35
C GLU A 121 9.33 -14.51 12.11
N GLY A 122 8.25 -14.22 11.41
CA GLY A 122 6.93 -13.99 12.01
C GLY A 122 6.58 -12.52 12.21
N VAL A 123 7.46 -11.59 11.82
CA VAL A 123 7.09 -10.17 11.64
C VAL A 123 6.70 -9.95 10.19
N GLU A 124 5.51 -9.44 9.98
CA GLU A 124 4.89 -9.33 8.67
C GLU A 124 4.33 -7.92 8.42
N TYR A 125 4.06 -7.64 7.14
CA TYR A 125 3.53 -6.38 6.66
C TYR A 125 2.30 -6.64 5.79
N VAL A 126 1.49 -5.61 5.49
CA VAL A 126 0.40 -5.75 4.53
C VAL A 126 0.84 -5.18 3.19
N LYS A 127 1.57 -5.98 2.39
CA LYS A 127 2.02 -5.58 1.05
C LYS A 127 0.89 -5.76 0.02
N LYS A 128 0.80 -4.86 -0.95
CA LYS A 128 -0.20 -4.91 -2.04
C LYS A 128 0.22 -5.90 -3.15
N SER A 129 0.69 -7.09 -2.77
CA SER A 129 1.21 -8.16 -3.62
C SER A 129 0.37 -9.42 -3.44
N TYR A 130 -0.10 -10.00 -4.55
CA TYR A 130 -0.91 -11.23 -4.50
C TYR A 130 -0.15 -12.39 -3.84
N ASN A 131 1.09 -12.60 -4.24
CA ASN A 131 1.89 -13.72 -3.73
C ASN A 131 2.22 -13.53 -2.24
N TYR A 132 2.53 -12.29 -1.84
CA TYR A 132 2.79 -11.97 -0.44
C TYR A 132 1.55 -12.17 0.43
N ILE A 133 0.38 -11.65 0.04
CA ILE A 133 -0.86 -11.82 0.80
C ILE A 133 -1.28 -13.29 0.87
N LYS A 134 -1.06 -14.06 -0.19
CA LYS A 134 -1.28 -15.52 -0.17
C LYS A 134 -0.41 -16.22 0.87
N ALA A 135 0.86 -15.81 1.00
CA ALA A 135 1.76 -16.34 2.02
C ALA A 135 1.38 -15.87 3.43
N LEU A 136 1.05 -14.58 3.59
CA LEU A 136 0.61 -13.99 4.86
C LEU A 136 -0.66 -14.68 5.36
N LYS A 137 -1.64 -14.94 4.48
CA LYS A 137 -2.85 -15.67 4.87
C LYS A 137 -2.54 -17.04 5.45
N LYS A 138 -1.63 -17.80 4.84
CA LYS A 138 -1.21 -19.10 5.40
C LYS A 138 -0.57 -18.98 6.78
N LYS A 139 0.19 -17.88 7.04
CA LYS A 139 0.79 -17.62 8.35
C LYS A 139 -0.29 -17.25 9.38
N THR A 140 -1.22 -16.37 9.01
CA THR A 140 -2.35 -16.02 9.90
C THR A 140 -3.25 -17.22 10.19
N ASP A 141 -3.47 -18.12 9.24
CA ASP A 141 -4.29 -19.33 9.46
C ASP A 141 -3.68 -20.26 10.55
N ARG A 142 -2.35 -20.29 10.66
CA ARG A 142 -1.61 -21.12 11.65
C ARG A 142 -1.42 -20.44 12.99
N ALA A 143 -1.29 -19.12 13.03
CA ALA A 143 -1.05 -18.36 14.24
C ALA A 143 -2.26 -18.33 15.14
N LYS A 144 -2.06 -18.42 16.45
CA LYS A 144 -3.09 -18.30 17.48
C LYS A 144 -3.05 -16.96 18.21
N HIS A 145 -1.86 -16.42 18.45
CA HIS A 145 -1.64 -15.14 19.11
C HIS A 145 -1.08 -14.15 18.09
N ILE A 146 -1.93 -13.26 17.59
CA ILE A 146 -1.57 -12.27 16.56
C ILE A 146 -1.56 -10.89 17.19
N VAL A 147 -0.42 -10.23 17.11
CA VAL A 147 -0.28 -8.83 17.52
C VAL A 147 -0.22 -7.95 16.27
N ILE A 148 -1.05 -6.91 16.24
CA ILE A 148 -1.08 -5.91 15.19
C ILE A 148 -0.58 -4.60 15.77
N VAL A 149 0.51 -4.07 15.23
CA VAL A 149 1.08 -2.78 15.65
C VAL A 149 0.56 -1.68 14.71
N GLY A 150 -0.27 -0.79 15.27
CA GLY A 150 -0.97 0.28 14.57
C GLY A 150 -2.46 0.04 14.47
N GLY A 151 -3.26 0.99 14.99
CA GLY A 151 -4.73 0.98 15.01
C GLY A 151 -5.37 1.86 13.92
N GLY A 152 -4.65 2.11 12.80
CA GLY A 152 -5.20 2.76 11.60
C GLY A 152 -6.17 1.84 10.85
N PHE A 153 -6.64 2.27 9.65
CA PHE A 153 -7.61 1.51 8.84
C PHE A 153 -7.21 0.05 8.64
N ILE A 154 -6.00 -0.20 8.17
CA ILE A 154 -5.54 -1.55 7.82
C ILE A 154 -5.44 -2.44 9.07
N GLY A 155 -4.85 -1.91 10.15
CA GLY A 155 -4.70 -2.68 11.39
C GLY A 155 -6.05 -3.03 12.02
N ALA A 156 -6.96 -2.07 12.08
CA ALA A 156 -8.29 -2.26 12.66
C ALA A 156 -9.17 -3.20 11.81
N GLU A 157 -9.20 -3.02 10.48
CA GLU A 157 -9.95 -3.90 9.58
C GLU A 157 -9.40 -5.34 9.62
N LEU A 158 -8.08 -5.49 9.64
CA LEU A 158 -7.45 -6.81 9.74
C LEU A 158 -7.74 -7.48 11.08
N ALA A 159 -7.70 -6.72 12.18
CA ALA A 159 -8.04 -7.22 13.51
C ALA A 159 -9.49 -7.68 13.57
N GLU A 160 -10.44 -6.90 13.04
CA GLU A 160 -11.84 -7.29 12.95
C GLU A 160 -12.02 -8.62 12.21
N GLN A 161 -11.36 -8.77 11.05
CA GLN A 161 -11.48 -9.98 10.26
C GLN A 161 -10.85 -11.20 10.97
N LEU A 162 -9.69 -11.04 11.61
CA LEU A 162 -9.02 -12.13 12.31
C LEU A 162 -9.74 -12.51 13.62
N ALA A 163 -10.38 -11.55 14.29
CA ALA A 163 -11.15 -11.80 15.50
C ALA A 163 -12.43 -12.66 15.28
N MET A 164 -12.82 -12.84 14.01
CA MET A 164 -13.93 -13.74 13.67
C MET A 164 -13.59 -15.22 13.86
N TYR A 165 -12.30 -15.57 13.93
CA TYR A 165 -11.88 -16.93 14.25
C TYR A 165 -11.94 -17.18 15.77
N PRO A 166 -12.65 -18.22 16.25
CA PRO A 166 -12.86 -18.41 17.67
C PRO A 166 -11.60 -18.84 18.45
N ASP A 167 -10.64 -19.41 17.76
CA ASP A 167 -9.40 -19.96 18.32
C ASP A 167 -8.21 -19.00 18.30
N LYS A 168 -8.43 -17.74 17.84
CA LYS A 168 -7.39 -16.72 17.76
C LYS A 168 -7.54 -15.65 18.84
N SER A 169 -6.39 -15.24 19.38
CA SER A 169 -6.24 -14.07 20.24
C SER A 169 -5.62 -12.94 19.43
N ILE A 170 -6.34 -11.82 19.30
CA ILE A 170 -5.91 -10.66 18.51
C ILE A 170 -5.69 -9.49 19.47
N THR A 171 -4.49 -8.89 19.39
CA THR A 171 -4.18 -7.67 20.14
C THR A 171 -3.75 -6.57 19.17
N ILE A 172 -4.35 -5.39 19.30
CA ILE A 172 -3.86 -4.16 18.65
C ILE A 172 -3.07 -3.35 19.66
N ILE A 173 -1.90 -2.87 19.24
CA ILE A 173 -1.09 -1.89 19.96
C ILE A 173 -1.14 -0.58 19.19
N GLU A 174 -1.69 0.48 19.81
CA GLU A 174 -1.85 1.80 19.21
C GLU A 174 -1.21 2.87 20.10
N SER A 175 -0.33 3.67 19.52
CA SER A 175 0.40 4.74 20.21
C SER A 175 -0.49 5.91 20.61
N GLU A 176 -1.49 6.21 19.81
CA GLU A 176 -2.44 7.29 20.04
C GLU A 176 -3.51 6.91 21.08
N ALA A 177 -4.24 7.91 21.56
CA ALA A 177 -5.33 7.70 22.53
C ALA A 177 -6.47 6.82 22.01
N TYR A 178 -6.65 6.77 20.70
CA TYR A 178 -7.69 6.00 20.01
C TYR A 178 -7.19 5.44 18.69
N CYS A 179 -7.76 4.31 18.24
CA CYS A 179 -7.62 3.86 16.87
C CYS A 179 -8.19 4.93 15.92
N PHE A 180 -7.67 5.00 14.69
CA PHE A 180 -8.08 5.98 13.66
C PHE A 180 -7.85 7.46 14.02
N ASN A 181 -7.09 7.77 15.07
CA ASN A 181 -6.93 9.14 15.60
C ASN A 181 -6.35 10.13 14.57
N LYS A 182 -5.60 9.63 13.58
CA LYS A 182 -5.07 10.45 12.48
C LYS A 182 -6.06 10.68 11.34
N ALA A 183 -7.17 9.94 11.30
CA ALA A 183 -8.14 9.96 10.20
C ALA A 183 -9.46 10.62 10.59
N PHE A 184 -9.86 10.53 11.85
CA PHE A 184 -11.13 11.02 12.35
C PHE A 184 -10.96 12.01 13.51
N SER A 185 -12.01 12.77 13.82
CA SER A 185 -12.08 13.56 15.06
C SER A 185 -11.97 12.64 16.28
N GLY A 186 -11.50 13.18 17.42
CA GLY A 186 -11.33 12.40 18.64
C GLY A 186 -12.61 11.70 19.11
N GLU A 187 -13.79 12.32 18.90
CA GLU A 187 -15.08 11.74 19.24
C GLU A 187 -15.40 10.50 18.40
N LEU A 188 -15.24 10.59 17.06
CA LEU A 188 -15.47 9.46 16.17
C LEU A 188 -14.42 8.36 16.38
N SER A 189 -13.17 8.72 16.60
CA SER A 189 -12.09 7.78 16.90
C SER A 189 -12.36 6.99 18.19
N LYS A 190 -12.90 7.65 19.22
CA LYS A 190 -13.34 7.00 20.47
C LYS A 190 -14.44 5.99 20.21
N ILE A 191 -15.51 6.38 19.50
CA ILE A 191 -16.61 5.49 19.17
C ILE A 191 -16.13 4.27 18.37
N ALA A 192 -15.29 4.48 17.36
CA ALA A 192 -14.72 3.41 16.55
C ALA A 192 -13.85 2.46 17.39
N THR A 193 -13.03 3.00 18.30
CA THR A 193 -12.20 2.20 19.22
C THR A 193 -13.05 1.33 20.14
N GLU A 194 -14.12 1.88 20.74
CA GLU A 194 -15.01 1.12 21.62
C GLU A 194 -15.76 0.02 20.84
N LYS A 195 -16.18 0.29 19.60
CA LYS A 195 -16.75 -0.76 18.74
C LYS A 195 -15.75 -1.88 18.45
N LEU A 196 -14.49 -1.54 18.22
CA LEU A 196 -13.42 -2.52 17.98
C LEU A 196 -13.15 -3.38 19.23
N LYS A 197 -13.15 -2.78 20.43
CA LYS A 197 -13.09 -3.50 21.73
C LYS A 197 -14.29 -4.42 21.97
N GLY A 198 -15.45 -4.07 21.42
CA GLY A 198 -16.65 -4.91 21.46
C GLY A 198 -16.56 -6.18 20.61
N THR A 199 -15.56 -6.29 19.74
CA THR A 199 -15.15 -7.54 19.11
C THR A 199 -14.26 -8.36 20.05
N LYS A 200 -13.80 -9.52 19.63
CA LYS A 200 -12.85 -10.33 20.42
C LYS A 200 -11.39 -9.80 20.30
N THR A 201 -11.23 -8.49 20.08
CA THR A 201 -9.92 -7.86 19.94
C THR A 201 -9.52 -7.16 21.24
N ASN A 202 -8.35 -7.48 21.76
CA ASN A 202 -7.72 -6.69 22.82
C ASN A 202 -7.10 -5.42 22.19
N VAL A 203 -7.51 -4.23 22.62
CA VAL A 203 -7.05 -2.95 22.05
C VAL A 203 -6.33 -2.16 23.13
N LEU A 204 -5.01 -2.05 22.99
CA LEU A 204 -4.10 -1.30 23.84
C LEU A 204 -3.80 0.06 23.18
N THR A 205 -4.47 1.10 23.61
CA THR A 205 -4.25 2.48 23.17
C THR A 205 -3.25 3.20 24.09
N SER A 206 -2.69 4.33 23.66
CA SER A 206 -1.62 5.06 24.36
C SER A 206 -0.44 4.15 24.74
N THR A 207 -0.16 3.18 23.89
CA THR A 207 0.81 2.10 24.14
C THR A 207 1.75 1.96 22.93
N LEU A 208 3.05 1.87 23.19
CA LEU A 208 4.06 1.72 22.15
C LEU A 208 4.64 0.30 22.16
N ALA A 209 4.76 -0.30 20.99
CA ALA A 209 5.61 -1.46 20.77
C ALA A 209 7.08 -1.00 20.83
N LYS A 210 7.78 -1.37 21.90
CA LYS A 210 9.19 -0.99 22.13
C LYS A 210 10.15 -1.90 21.39
N GLU A 211 9.83 -3.20 21.37
CA GLU A 211 10.66 -4.25 20.78
C GLU A 211 9.79 -5.44 20.38
N VAL A 212 10.10 -6.09 19.28
CA VAL A 212 9.60 -7.43 18.98
C VAL A 212 10.59 -8.43 19.54
N VAL A 213 10.17 -9.17 20.53
CA VAL A 213 11.02 -10.19 21.18
C VAL A 213 10.90 -11.53 20.49
N GLY A 214 12.01 -12.27 20.44
CA GLY A 214 12.04 -13.56 19.77
C GLY A 214 13.00 -14.53 20.41
N ASP A 215 12.87 -15.79 20.02
CA ASP A 215 13.80 -16.88 20.35
C ASP A 215 14.22 -17.60 19.07
N ASN A 216 15.52 -17.90 18.94
CA ASN A 216 16.10 -18.55 17.76
C ASN A 216 15.68 -17.90 16.42
N GLY A 217 15.60 -16.56 16.38
CA GLY A 217 15.25 -15.78 15.19
C GLY A 217 13.75 -15.74 14.88
N LYS A 218 12.87 -16.29 15.72
CA LYS A 218 11.41 -16.28 15.54
C LYS A 218 10.73 -15.45 16.61
N VAL A 219 9.67 -14.76 16.24
CA VAL A 219 8.88 -13.95 17.16
C VAL A 219 8.23 -14.81 18.24
N THR A 220 8.26 -14.32 19.48
CA THR A 220 7.58 -14.91 20.64
C THR A 220 6.68 -13.92 21.36
N GLY A 221 6.87 -12.60 21.10
CA GLY A 221 6.07 -11.56 21.72
C GLY A 221 6.45 -10.15 21.28
N VAL A 222 5.78 -9.18 21.89
CA VAL A 222 6.05 -7.74 21.72
C VAL A 222 6.19 -7.12 23.11
N LEU A 223 7.36 -6.54 23.41
CA LEU A 223 7.63 -5.76 24.61
C LEU A 223 7.03 -4.36 24.46
N LEU A 224 6.21 -3.96 25.40
CA LEU A 224 5.58 -2.65 25.46
C LEU A 224 6.46 -1.62 26.19
N ASN A 225 6.15 -0.34 25.98
CA ASN A 225 6.76 0.76 26.76
C ASN A 225 6.41 0.71 28.25
N THR A 226 5.37 -0.02 28.64
CA THR A 226 4.99 -0.29 30.05
C THR A 226 5.89 -1.31 30.73
N GLY A 227 6.71 -2.05 29.98
CA GLY A 227 7.50 -3.18 30.46
C GLY A 227 6.80 -4.54 30.37
N GLU A 228 5.53 -4.57 30.02
CA GLU A 228 4.78 -5.80 29.78
C GLU A 228 5.18 -6.40 28.42
N THR A 229 5.18 -7.74 28.33
CA THR A 229 5.37 -8.46 27.06
C THR A 229 4.08 -9.17 26.65
N ILE A 230 3.57 -8.83 25.47
CA ILE A 230 2.42 -9.49 24.88
C ILE A 230 2.89 -10.68 24.05
N LYS A 231 2.40 -11.87 24.35
CA LYS A 231 2.71 -13.09 23.58
C LYS A 231 2.24 -12.96 22.14
N ALA A 232 3.08 -13.36 21.18
CA ALA A 232 2.75 -13.38 19.76
C ALA A 232 3.42 -14.55 19.02
N ASP A 233 2.65 -15.23 18.19
CA ASP A 233 3.14 -16.20 17.19
C ASP A 233 3.36 -15.50 15.84
N LEU A 234 2.73 -14.33 15.66
CA LEU A 234 2.77 -13.50 14.46
C LEU A 234 2.60 -12.03 14.86
N VAL A 235 3.44 -11.17 14.34
CA VAL A 235 3.31 -9.71 14.48
C VAL A 235 3.07 -9.10 13.11
N ILE A 236 2.03 -8.26 12.97
CA ILE A 236 1.73 -7.55 11.74
C ILE A 236 1.95 -6.06 11.97
N MET A 237 2.94 -5.49 11.28
CA MET A 237 3.23 -4.06 11.31
C MET A 237 2.28 -3.31 10.38
N ALA A 238 1.38 -2.52 10.95
CA ALA A 238 0.36 -1.72 10.27
C ALA A 238 0.49 -0.22 10.60
N ILE A 239 1.72 0.28 10.71
CA ILE A 239 2.06 1.64 11.18
C ILE A 239 2.03 2.70 10.08
N GLY A 240 1.58 2.34 8.88
CA GLY A 240 1.42 3.25 7.75
C GLY A 240 2.11 2.77 6.48
N TYR A 241 2.03 3.63 5.47
CA TYR A 241 2.59 3.42 4.14
C TYR A 241 3.47 4.60 3.77
N THR A 242 4.42 4.37 2.88
CA THR A 242 5.26 5.39 2.25
C THR A 242 5.11 5.33 0.73
N PRO A 243 5.13 6.47 0.02
CA PRO A 243 5.10 6.49 -1.43
C PRO A 243 6.22 5.66 -2.05
N ASN A 244 5.91 4.89 -3.08
CA ASN A 244 6.89 4.10 -3.81
C ASN A 244 7.52 4.95 -4.91
N THR A 245 8.57 5.70 -4.57
CA THR A 245 9.17 6.74 -5.41
C THR A 245 10.65 6.53 -5.74
N GLU A 246 11.19 5.37 -5.40
CA GLU A 246 12.62 5.10 -5.63
C GLU A 246 13.00 5.21 -7.12
N LEU A 247 12.14 4.70 -8.01
CA LEU A 247 12.33 4.82 -9.46
C LEU A 247 12.27 6.29 -9.92
N ALA A 248 11.33 7.07 -9.38
CA ALA A 248 11.18 8.50 -9.68
C ALA A 248 12.39 9.31 -9.18
N ARG A 249 12.88 9.01 -7.98
CA ARG A 249 14.08 9.63 -7.41
C ARG A 249 15.32 9.35 -8.26
N LYS A 250 15.54 8.10 -8.66
CA LYS A 250 16.66 7.73 -9.56
C LYS A 250 16.58 8.44 -10.91
N ALA A 251 15.37 8.65 -11.40
CA ALA A 251 15.13 9.37 -12.66
C ALA A 251 15.28 10.90 -12.52
N GLY A 252 15.40 11.46 -11.30
CA GLY A 252 15.60 12.89 -11.07
C GLY A 252 14.33 13.72 -10.91
N LEU A 253 13.17 13.10 -10.55
CA LEU A 253 11.96 13.81 -10.20
C LEU A 253 12.09 14.44 -8.81
N GLU A 254 11.49 15.62 -8.64
CA GLU A 254 11.40 16.26 -7.33
C GLU A 254 10.40 15.53 -6.42
N LEU A 255 10.85 15.31 -5.17
CA LEU A 255 10.02 14.74 -4.11
C LEU A 255 9.78 15.78 -3.02
N ASN A 256 8.66 15.66 -2.32
CA ASN A 256 8.37 16.48 -1.13
C ASN A 256 9.01 15.88 0.14
N SER A 257 8.77 16.52 1.30
CA SER A 257 9.32 16.08 2.59
C SER A 257 8.84 14.70 3.05
N GLU A 258 7.75 14.20 2.49
CA GLU A 258 7.16 12.87 2.79
C GLU A 258 7.50 11.83 1.71
N ASN A 259 8.47 12.15 0.84
CA ASN A 259 8.93 11.32 -0.27
C ASN A 259 7.89 11.07 -1.38
N ALA A 260 6.81 11.83 -1.47
CA ALA A 260 5.89 11.78 -2.60
C ALA A 260 6.42 12.62 -3.78
N ILE A 261 6.08 12.21 -5.00
CA ILE A 261 6.44 12.96 -6.22
C ILE A 261 5.67 14.28 -6.20
N LYS A 262 6.37 15.41 -6.28
CA LYS A 262 5.75 16.73 -6.38
C LYS A 262 5.00 16.88 -7.69
N VAL A 263 3.77 17.35 -7.59
CA VAL A 263 2.90 17.59 -8.75
C VAL A 263 2.10 18.89 -8.60
N ASP A 264 1.68 19.45 -9.71
CA ASP A 264 0.69 20.53 -9.73
C ASP A 264 -0.76 19.98 -9.68
N ASN A 265 -1.75 20.87 -9.72
CA ASN A 265 -3.17 20.50 -9.71
C ASN A 265 -3.62 19.68 -10.93
N PHE A 266 -2.77 19.56 -11.95
CA PHE A 266 -2.98 18.71 -13.13
C PHE A 266 -2.13 17.45 -13.10
N GLN A 267 -1.58 17.11 -11.93
CA GLN A 267 -0.71 15.95 -11.71
C GLN A 267 0.58 15.96 -12.57
N ARG A 268 1.02 17.14 -13.03
CA ARG A 268 2.27 17.30 -13.77
C ARG A 268 3.43 17.47 -12.82
N THR A 269 4.52 16.78 -13.09
CA THR A 269 5.77 16.88 -12.31
C THR A 269 6.63 18.07 -12.77
N ASN A 270 7.79 18.26 -12.13
CA ASN A 270 8.80 19.21 -12.58
C ASN A 270 9.42 18.88 -13.96
N ILE A 271 9.18 17.70 -14.50
CA ILE A 271 9.69 17.26 -15.81
C ILE A 271 8.54 17.31 -16.83
N LYS A 272 8.79 18.00 -17.94
CA LYS A 272 7.84 18.10 -19.05
C LYS A 272 7.44 16.71 -19.56
N ASP A 273 6.16 16.53 -19.85
CA ASP A 273 5.56 15.29 -20.37
C ASP A 273 5.60 14.10 -19.38
N VAL A 274 5.87 14.37 -18.09
CA VAL A 274 5.86 13.39 -17.01
C VAL A 274 4.82 13.79 -15.95
N CYS A 275 3.92 12.87 -15.64
CA CYS A 275 2.89 13.02 -14.61
C CYS A 275 3.07 11.96 -13.50
N ALA A 276 2.50 12.20 -12.32
CA ALA A 276 2.41 11.20 -11.26
C ALA A 276 1.02 11.23 -10.63
N ILE A 277 0.46 10.06 -10.32
CA ILE A 277 -0.91 9.90 -9.81
C ILE A 277 -0.99 8.84 -8.72
N GLY A 278 -2.01 8.93 -7.89
CA GLY A 278 -2.26 7.99 -6.79
C GLY A 278 -1.26 8.11 -5.65
N ASP A 279 -1.08 7.05 -4.86
CA ASP A 279 -0.31 7.08 -3.61
C ASP A 279 1.16 7.50 -3.75
N CYS A 280 1.73 7.47 -4.95
CA CYS A 280 3.11 7.92 -5.18
C CYS A 280 3.23 9.43 -5.39
N SER A 281 2.13 10.13 -5.67
CA SER A 281 2.12 11.57 -5.91
C SER A 281 1.73 12.36 -4.67
N GLU A 282 2.17 13.60 -4.62
CA GLU A 282 1.77 14.59 -3.63
C GLU A 282 0.27 14.88 -3.75
N THR A 283 -0.39 15.04 -2.60
CA THR A 283 -1.79 15.46 -2.54
C THR A 283 -1.90 16.65 -1.61
N LEU A 284 -2.56 17.71 -2.08
CA LEU A 284 -2.92 18.86 -1.25
C LEU A 284 -4.37 18.73 -0.80
N GLY A 285 -4.61 18.84 0.50
CA GLY A 285 -5.95 18.90 1.05
C GLY A 285 -6.69 20.11 0.51
N PHE A 286 -7.82 19.90 -0.19
CA PHE A 286 -8.60 20.96 -0.84
C PHE A 286 -9.02 22.07 0.14
N ILE A 287 -9.41 21.71 1.36
CA ILE A 287 -9.87 22.66 2.38
C ILE A 287 -8.68 23.30 3.11
N THR A 288 -7.64 22.51 3.42
CA THR A 288 -6.55 22.93 4.28
C THR A 288 -5.40 23.60 3.54
N GLY A 289 -5.25 23.33 2.24
CA GLY A 289 -4.09 23.71 1.44
C GLY A 289 -2.77 23.07 1.91
N ARG A 290 -2.82 22.12 2.84
CA ARG A 290 -1.66 21.44 3.40
C ARG A 290 -1.41 20.12 2.67
N LEU A 291 -0.17 19.66 2.72
CA LEU A 291 0.16 18.29 2.32
C LEU A 291 -0.70 17.32 3.13
N ASP A 292 -1.42 16.47 2.42
CA ASP A 292 -2.33 15.50 3.01
C ASP A 292 -2.12 14.14 2.33
N HIS A 293 -1.58 13.17 3.07
CA HIS A 293 -1.30 11.85 2.52
C HIS A 293 -2.46 10.89 2.83
N ILE A 294 -3.53 11.03 2.05
CA ILE A 294 -4.68 10.13 2.12
C ILE A 294 -4.52 9.05 1.05
N MET A 295 -3.86 7.95 1.39
CA MET A 295 -3.62 6.82 0.49
C MET A 295 -4.83 5.88 0.42
N LEU A 296 -5.93 6.35 -0.16
CA LEU A 296 -7.16 5.59 -0.38
C LEU A 296 -7.42 5.42 -1.87
N ALA A 297 -7.97 4.28 -2.26
CA ALA A 297 -8.31 4.02 -3.66
C ALA A 297 -9.30 5.05 -4.22
N SER A 298 -10.25 5.54 -3.41
CA SER A 298 -11.21 6.57 -3.79
C SER A 298 -10.55 7.92 -4.11
N THR A 299 -9.53 8.34 -3.35
CA THR A 299 -8.78 9.57 -3.64
C THR A 299 -7.80 9.37 -4.79
N ALA A 300 -7.26 8.16 -4.95
CA ALA A 300 -6.34 7.84 -6.04
C ALA A 300 -7.01 7.77 -7.42
N THR A 301 -8.34 7.73 -7.50
CA THR A 301 -9.13 7.60 -8.73
C THR A 301 -10.01 8.81 -9.04
N ALA A 302 -10.01 9.81 -8.16
CA ALA A 302 -10.67 11.09 -8.36
C ALA A 302 -9.82 12.01 -9.24
#